data_68c6320e2b1481d2d5f65a48b2001f0f
#
_entry.id   68c6320e2b1481d2d5f65a48b2001f0f
#
_cell.length_a   1.000
_cell.length_b   1.000
_cell.length_c   1.000
_cell.angle_alpha   90.00
_cell.angle_beta   90.00
_cell.angle_gamma   90.00
#
_symmetry.space_group_name_H-M   'P 1'
#
loop_
_entity.id
_entity.type
_entity.pdbx_description
1 polymer ?
#
loop_
_entity_poly.entity_id
_entity_poly.type
_entity_poly.pdbx_seq_one_letter_code
_entity_poly.pdbx_strand_id
1 'polypeptide(L)'
;MSIPTNLVEGAGQKSGMEFARFISISLNSTSELEYHLILARDFQTITVSDFESLSAQAIEVRKMLYGLRNRVLVLPRTPRKQVPAS
;
A
#
# COMPACT_ATOMS: atom_id res chain seq x y z
N MET A 1 5.79 7.08 10.03
CA MET A 1 5.37 6.06 10.95
C MET A 1 6.14 4.80 10.70
N SER A 2 6.55 4.15 11.74
CA SER A 2 7.37 2.98 11.55
C SER A 2 6.54 1.72 11.64
N ILE A 3 6.98 0.70 10.97
CA ILE A 3 6.31 -0.58 10.99
C ILE A 3 6.73 -1.30 12.25
N PRO A 4 5.77 -1.85 12.98
CA PRO A 4 6.12 -2.59 14.18
C PRO A 4 7.06 -3.75 13.86
N THR A 5 8.01 -3.94 14.72
CA THR A 5 8.99 -4.98 14.51
C THR A 5 8.34 -6.34 14.42
N ASN A 6 7.35 -6.60 15.25
CA ASN A 6 6.72 -7.90 15.23
C ASN A 6 6.00 -8.15 13.91
N LEU A 7 5.56 -7.13 13.23
CA LEU A 7 4.95 -7.32 11.93
C LEU A 7 5.99 -7.81 10.93
N VAL A 8 7.16 -7.24 11.00
CA VAL A 8 8.21 -7.62 10.08
C VAL A 8 8.75 -9.00 10.40
N GLU A 9 9.01 -9.25 11.66
CA GLU A 9 9.57 -10.52 12.05
C GLU A 9 8.61 -11.65 11.89
N GLY A 10 7.39 -11.36 12.17
CA GLY A 10 6.43 -12.38 12.05
C GLY A 10 6.20 -12.79 10.67
N ALA A 11 6.99 -12.32 9.78
CA ALA A 11 6.79 -12.59 8.43
C ALA A 11 6.90 -14.02 8.22
N GLY A 12 6.28 -14.78 8.80
CA GLY A 12 6.14 -16.07 8.41
C GLY A 12 4.99 -16.04 7.50
N GLN A 13 4.40 -17.11 7.20
CA GLN A 13 3.39 -17.16 6.26
C GLN A 13 2.17 -16.43 6.67
N LYS A 14 1.80 -16.58 7.89
CA LYS A 14 0.61 -15.95 8.36
C LYS A 14 0.73 -14.44 8.26
N SER A 15 1.89 -13.94 8.61
CA SER A 15 2.12 -12.53 8.55
C SER A 15 2.15 -12.01 7.15
N GLY A 16 2.58 -12.82 6.22
CA GLY A 16 2.58 -12.44 4.83
C GLY A 16 1.18 -12.17 4.33
N MET A 17 0.24 -13.02 4.69
CA MET A 17 -1.13 -12.82 4.29
C MET A 17 -1.74 -11.61 4.96
N GLU A 18 -1.42 -11.41 6.23
CA GLU A 18 -1.93 -10.26 6.94
C GLU A 18 -1.37 -8.97 6.38
N PHE A 19 -0.10 -9.01 5.99
CA PHE A 19 0.52 -7.85 5.40
C PHE A 19 -0.12 -7.51 4.05
N ALA A 20 -0.38 -8.53 3.24
CA ALA A 20 -1.04 -8.33 1.96
C ALA A 20 -2.43 -7.76 2.17
N ARG A 21 -3.13 -8.21 3.18
CA ARG A 21 -4.44 -7.67 3.48
C ARG A 21 -4.37 -6.22 3.90
N PHE A 22 -3.37 -5.89 4.73
CA PHE A 22 -3.17 -4.53 5.14
C PHE A 22 -2.91 -3.63 3.93
N ILE A 23 -2.10 -4.12 2.99
CA ILE A 23 -1.81 -3.36 1.78
C ILE A 23 -3.08 -3.15 0.96
N SER A 24 -3.93 -4.18 0.88
CA SER A 24 -5.18 -4.05 0.15
C SER A 24 -6.08 -2.99 0.77
N ILE A 25 -6.15 -2.96 2.08
CA ILE A 25 -6.93 -1.95 2.78
C ILE A 25 -6.35 -0.57 2.50
N SER A 26 -5.03 -0.47 2.51
CA SER A 26 -4.38 0.81 2.23
C SER A 26 -4.64 1.27 0.80
N LEU A 27 -4.69 0.33 -0.14
CA LEU A 27 -5.00 0.67 -1.52
C LEU A 27 -6.42 1.23 -1.63
N ASN A 28 -7.36 0.62 -0.92
CA ASN A 28 -8.72 1.12 -0.92
C ASN A 28 -8.78 2.50 -0.33
N SER A 29 -8.05 2.74 0.76
CA SER A 29 -8.02 4.05 1.38
C SER A 29 -7.43 5.09 0.45
N THR A 30 -6.40 4.72 -0.30
CA THR A 30 -5.79 5.63 -1.25
C THR A 30 -6.76 5.98 -2.38
N SER A 31 -7.52 4.99 -2.84
CA SER A 31 -8.53 5.24 -3.87
C SER A 31 -9.61 6.18 -3.36
N GLU A 32 -10.04 6.01 -2.13
CA GLU A 32 -11.01 6.90 -1.55
C GLU A 32 -10.46 8.31 -1.41
N LEU A 33 -9.19 8.42 -1.04
CA LEU A 33 -8.55 9.72 -0.95
C LEU A 33 -8.56 10.41 -2.32
N GLU A 34 -8.22 9.68 -3.38
CA GLU A 34 -8.23 10.25 -4.71
C GLU A 34 -9.62 10.76 -5.07
N TYR A 35 -10.63 10.01 -4.73
CA TYR A 35 -11.99 10.42 -4.99
C TYR A 35 -12.35 11.68 -4.21
N HIS A 36 -11.97 11.72 -2.95
CA HIS A 36 -12.25 12.89 -2.12
C HIS A 36 -11.49 14.12 -2.63
N LEU A 37 -10.31 13.94 -3.17
CA LEU A 37 -9.59 15.06 -3.75
C LEU A 37 -10.30 15.63 -4.96
N ILE A 38 -10.89 14.75 -5.77
CA ILE A 38 -11.68 15.22 -6.92
C ILE A 38 -12.88 16.04 -6.44
N LEU A 39 -13.56 15.55 -5.42
CA LEU A 39 -14.69 16.28 -4.88
C LEU A 39 -14.26 17.61 -4.30
N ALA A 40 -13.15 17.63 -3.58
CA ALA A 40 -12.65 18.87 -2.99
C ALA A 40 -12.32 19.90 -4.07
N ARG A 41 -11.75 19.43 -5.18
CA ARG A 41 -11.46 20.32 -6.29
C ARG A 41 -12.74 20.84 -6.90
N ASP A 42 -13.70 19.95 -7.12
CA ASP A 42 -14.95 20.35 -7.77
C ASP A 42 -15.75 21.31 -6.90
N PHE A 43 -15.69 21.13 -5.59
CA PHE A 43 -16.37 22.05 -4.68
C PHE A 43 -15.50 23.26 -4.36
N GLN A 44 -14.32 23.33 -4.94
CA GLN A 44 -13.44 24.49 -4.80
C GLN A 44 -12.99 24.70 -3.36
N THR A 45 -12.86 23.63 -2.60
CA THR A 45 -12.34 23.74 -1.25
C THR A 45 -10.83 23.66 -1.23
N ILE A 46 -10.21 23.25 -2.35
CA ILE A 46 -8.77 23.32 -2.51
C ILE A 46 -8.49 23.89 -3.89
N THR A 47 -7.28 24.39 -4.08
CA THR A 47 -6.92 24.96 -5.38
C THR A 47 -6.60 23.83 -6.35
N VAL A 48 -6.61 24.16 -7.63
CA VAL A 48 -6.21 23.19 -8.64
C VAL A 48 -4.76 22.77 -8.42
N SER A 49 -3.91 23.71 -8.03
CA SER A 49 -2.51 23.38 -7.75
C SER A 49 -2.40 22.38 -6.61
N ASP A 50 -3.14 22.61 -5.54
CA ASP A 50 -3.14 21.67 -4.42
C ASP A 50 -3.68 20.32 -4.84
N PHE A 51 -4.72 20.32 -5.66
CA PHE A 51 -5.28 19.07 -6.14
C PHE A 51 -4.25 18.29 -6.92
N GLU A 52 -3.54 18.95 -7.83
CA GLU A 52 -2.57 18.26 -8.66
C GLU A 52 -1.42 17.70 -7.84
N SER A 53 -0.96 18.47 -6.86
CA SER A 53 0.13 18.02 -6.01
C SER A 53 -0.28 16.82 -5.17
N LEU A 54 -1.43 16.91 -4.54
CA LEU A 54 -1.88 15.83 -3.67
C LEU A 54 -2.26 14.59 -4.46
N SER A 55 -2.84 14.77 -5.63
CA SER A 55 -3.17 13.63 -6.48
C SER A 55 -1.92 12.91 -6.94
N ALA A 56 -0.89 13.65 -7.29
CA ALA A 56 0.36 13.02 -7.71
C ALA A 56 0.95 12.20 -6.58
N GLN A 57 0.89 12.72 -5.35
CA GLN A 57 1.39 11.98 -4.21
C GLN A 57 0.57 10.72 -3.95
N ALA A 58 -0.74 10.83 -4.07
CA ALA A 58 -1.60 9.66 -3.87
C ALA A 58 -1.31 8.59 -4.91
N ILE A 59 -1.07 8.98 -6.14
CA ILE A 59 -0.74 8.04 -7.20
C ILE A 59 0.58 7.34 -6.90
N GLU A 60 1.56 8.09 -6.42
CA GLU A 60 2.84 7.49 -6.08
C GLU A 60 2.70 6.47 -4.97
N VAL A 61 1.92 6.80 -3.95
CA VAL A 61 1.69 5.86 -2.86
C VAL A 61 0.99 4.62 -3.39
N ARG A 62 0.03 4.80 -4.27
CA ARG A 62 -0.71 3.66 -4.82
C ARG A 62 0.22 2.74 -5.60
N LYS A 63 1.11 3.33 -6.39
CA LYS A 63 2.07 2.53 -7.16
C LYS A 63 3.00 1.75 -6.24
N MET A 64 3.45 2.40 -5.18
CA MET A 64 4.31 1.73 -4.22
C MET A 64 3.58 0.57 -3.54
N LEU A 65 2.31 0.78 -3.20
CA LEU A 65 1.55 -0.26 -2.55
C LEU A 65 1.31 -1.45 -3.48
N TYR A 66 1.05 -1.20 -4.75
CA TYR A 66 0.90 -2.30 -5.70
C TYR A 66 2.20 -3.07 -5.84
N GLY A 67 3.31 -2.38 -5.94
CA GLY A 67 4.59 -3.05 -6.02
C GLY A 67 4.88 -3.89 -4.80
N LEU A 68 4.58 -3.33 -3.63
CA LEU A 68 4.81 -4.03 -2.39
C LEU A 68 3.89 -5.25 -2.28
N ARG A 69 2.63 -5.10 -2.66
CA ARG A 69 1.70 -6.22 -2.60
C ARG A 69 2.17 -7.35 -3.51
N ASN A 70 2.62 -7.00 -4.70
CA ASN A 70 3.08 -8.02 -5.62
C ASN A 70 4.27 -8.78 -5.07
N ARG A 71 5.16 -8.07 -4.39
CA ARG A 71 6.31 -8.74 -3.80
C ARG A 71 5.89 -9.68 -2.70
N VAL A 72 4.98 -9.22 -1.85
CA VAL A 72 4.52 -10.04 -0.74
C VAL A 72 3.84 -11.30 -1.25
N LEU A 73 3.01 -11.16 -2.28
CA LEU A 73 2.27 -12.30 -2.78
C LEU A 73 3.17 -13.29 -3.51
N VAL A 74 4.21 -12.78 -4.14
CA VAL A 74 5.07 -13.67 -4.90
C VAL A 74 6.09 -14.36 -4.07
N LEU A 75 6.67 -13.65 -3.11
CA LEU A 75 7.69 -14.12 -2.42
C LEU A 75 7.47 -15.29 -1.69
N PRO A 76 7.10 -15.44 -0.96
CA PRO A 76 7.15 -16.33 -0.21
C PRO A 76 6.69 -17.38 -0.06
N ARG A 77 6.02 -17.65 -0.58
CA ARG A 77 5.59 -18.74 -0.43
C ARG A 77 6.55 -19.68 -0.63
N THR A 78 7.44 -19.53 -1.05
CA THR A 78 8.34 -20.42 -1.33
C THR A 78 9.20 -20.76 -0.37
N PRO A 79 9.29 -21.17 -0.44
CA PRO A 79 9.73 -21.57 0.28
C PRO A 79 10.46 -21.46 0.99
N ARG A 80 10.35 -21.36 1.23
CA ARG A 80 10.79 -21.08 1.86
C ARG A 80 11.38 -21.66 2.38
N LYS A 81 11.38 -22.18 2.10
CA LYS A 81 11.78 -22.52 2.35
C LYS A 81 12.44 -22.74 2.08
N GLN A 82 12.57 -22.85 1.54
CA GLN A 82 13.05 -22.72 1.28
C GLN A 82 13.71 -22.53 1.22
N VAL A 83 13.84 -22.85 1.08
CA VAL A 83 14.45 -22.39 1.16
C VAL A 83 15.12 -22.65 1.31
N PRO A 84 15.33 -22.96 1.23
CA PRO A 84 16.03 -22.98 1.49
C PRO A 84 16.59 -23.01 1.40
N ALA A 85 16.65 -23.22 1.14
CA ALA A 85 17.03 -22.93 1.17
C ALA A 85 17.32 -22.79 1.09
N SER A 86 17.20 -22.98 0.97
CA SER A 86 17.36 -22.57 1.02
C SER A 86 17.65 -22.47 1.09
#